data_4853737bb00cf7c124879e8075a6f47e
#
_entry.id   4853737bb00cf7c124879e8075a6f47e
#
_cell.length_a   1.000
_cell.length_b   1.000
_cell.length_c   1.000
_cell.angle_alpha   90.00
_cell.angle_beta   90.00
_cell.angle_gamma   90.00
#
_symmetry.space_group_name_H-M   'P 1'
#
loop_
_entity.id
_entity.type
_entity.pdbx_description
1 polymer ?
#
loop_
_entity_poly.entity_id
_entity_poly.type
_entity_poly.pdbx_seq_one_letter_code
_entity_poly.pdbx_strand_id
1 'polypeptide(L)'
;VGVAILVAGYIFYGGWLAKQWGLGENKEETPAHTMEDGQDYVPAKAPVLMGHHFSSIAGAGPINGPIQAAVFGWIPVMLWVLIGGIFFGATHDFGALFASLRNKGQSIGEIIETSIGKRAKRLFLTFAYLTLILVVAAFASIVANTFKATYTADGAVDVAASSANASTAMI
;
A
#
# COMPACT_ATOMS: atom_id res chain seq x y z
N VAL A 1 23.17 -1.52 3.39
CA VAL A 1 23.06 -0.12 2.88
C VAL A 1 21.57 0.28 2.78
N GLY A 2 20.71 -0.49 2.07
CA GLY A 2 19.29 -0.12 1.87
C GLY A 2 18.51 0.12 3.17
N VAL A 3 18.62 -0.79 4.14
CA VAL A 3 17.96 -0.63 5.45
C VAL A 3 18.43 0.63 6.18
N ALA A 4 19.72 0.96 6.11
CA ALA A 4 20.24 2.17 6.73
C ALA A 4 19.67 3.44 6.07
N ILE A 5 19.47 3.45 4.75
CA ILE A 5 18.83 4.55 4.02
C ILE A 5 17.36 4.70 4.43
N LEU A 6 16.62 3.59 4.55
CA LEU A 6 15.23 3.62 5.00
C LEU A 6 15.10 4.13 6.43
N VAL A 7 15.96 3.68 7.34
CA VAL A 7 16.00 4.17 8.74
C VAL A 7 16.35 5.66 8.78
N ALA A 8 17.33 6.10 8.00
CA ALA A 8 17.68 7.52 7.89
C ALA A 8 16.50 8.34 7.32
N GLY A 9 15.82 7.85 6.29
CA GLY A 9 14.59 8.45 5.74
C GLY A 9 13.50 8.59 6.80
N TYR A 10 13.28 7.56 7.60
CA TYR A 10 12.31 7.59 8.69
C TYR A 10 12.67 8.65 9.75
N ILE A 11 13.92 8.66 10.22
CA ILE A 11 14.34 9.56 11.31
C ILE A 11 14.38 11.01 10.83
N PHE A 12 15.06 11.28 9.72
CA PHE A 12 15.28 12.66 9.27
C PHE A 12 14.10 13.22 8.49
N TYR A 13 13.69 12.53 7.43
CA TYR A 13 12.63 13.03 6.56
C TYR A 13 11.25 12.88 7.21
N GLY A 14 10.94 11.73 7.79
CA GLY A 14 9.70 11.52 8.53
C GLY A 14 9.57 12.45 9.73
N GLY A 15 10.66 12.66 10.49
CA GLY A 15 10.69 13.60 11.60
C GLY A 15 10.52 15.07 11.16
N TRP A 16 11.11 15.46 10.04
CA TRP A 16 10.90 16.78 9.44
C TRP A 16 9.46 16.97 9.00
N LEU A 17 8.89 15.98 8.29
CA LEU A 17 7.52 16.02 7.81
C LEU A 17 6.50 16.12 8.95
N ALA A 18 6.72 15.34 10.02
CA ALA A 18 5.90 15.40 11.22
C ALA A 18 5.89 16.78 11.87
N LYS A 19 7.04 17.45 11.93
CA LYS A 19 7.15 18.84 12.43
C LYS A 19 6.41 19.83 11.52
N GLN A 20 6.56 19.69 10.19
CA GLN A 20 5.88 20.58 9.24
C GLN A 20 4.35 20.49 9.37
N TRP A 21 3.83 19.33 9.72
CA TRP A 21 2.39 19.11 9.88
C TRP A 21 1.90 19.35 11.31
N GLY A 22 2.78 19.78 12.22
CA GLY A 22 2.44 20.10 13.62
C GLY A 22 2.09 18.87 14.46
N LEU A 23 2.61 17.68 14.08
CA LEU A 23 2.46 16.49 14.90
C LEU A 23 3.43 16.56 16.09
N GLY A 24 2.88 16.38 17.29
CA GLY A 24 3.64 16.44 18.55
C GLY A 24 3.57 17.77 19.29
N GLU A 25 3.12 18.85 18.65
CA GLU A 25 2.84 20.13 19.33
C GLU A 25 1.45 20.14 19.97
N ASN A 26 0.49 19.49 19.34
CA ASN A 26 -0.87 19.31 19.86
C ASN A 26 -0.97 17.94 20.53
N LYS A 27 -1.18 17.92 21.84
CA LYS A 27 -1.54 16.72 22.62
C LYS A 27 -3.03 16.38 22.46
N GLU A 28 -3.61 16.63 21.31
CA GLU A 28 -5.01 16.28 21.05
C GLU A 28 -5.16 14.76 20.99
N GLU A 29 -6.14 14.27 21.70
CA GLU A 29 -6.50 12.86 21.64
C GLU A 29 -7.02 12.49 20.24
N THR A 30 -6.72 11.26 19.81
CA THR A 30 -7.18 10.80 18.50
C THR A 30 -8.70 10.61 18.48
N PRO A 31 -9.34 10.66 17.30
CA PRO A 31 -10.78 10.41 17.18
C PRO A 31 -11.25 9.10 17.80
N ALA A 32 -10.40 8.06 17.78
CA ALA A 32 -10.70 6.79 18.41
C ALA A 32 -10.91 6.89 19.94
N HIS A 33 -10.30 7.88 20.60
CA HIS A 33 -10.48 8.12 22.03
C HIS A 33 -11.61 9.14 22.30
N THR A 34 -11.65 10.24 21.52
CA THR A 34 -12.63 11.31 21.75
C THR A 34 -14.05 10.96 21.33
N MET A 35 -14.19 10.01 20.41
CA MET A 35 -15.46 9.57 19.83
C MET A 35 -15.72 8.08 20.06
N GLU A 36 -15.08 7.48 21.08
CA GLU A 36 -15.19 6.05 21.37
C GLU A 36 -16.65 5.62 21.56
N ASP A 37 -17.10 4.70 20.71
CA ASP A 37 -18.45 4.14 20.71
C ASP A 37 -18.47 2.60 20.81
N GLY A 38 -17.30 1.97 20.82
CA GLY A 38 -17.14 0.51 20.89
C GLY A 38 -17.45 -0.22 19.59
N GLN A 39 -17.77 0.47 18.50
CA GLN A 39 -18.07 -0.12 17.18
C GLN A 39 -17.19 0.50 16.08
N ASP A 40 -17.39 1.76 15.77
CA ASP A 40 -16.66 2.48 14.70
C ASP A 40 -15.37 3.14 15.21
N TYR A 41 -15.40 3.59 16.45
CA TYR A 41 -14.28 4.24 17.12
C TYR A 41 -13.84 3.43 18.33
N VAL A 42 -12.81 2.63 18.14
CA VAL A 42 -12.25 1.76 19.18
C VAL A 42 -10.74 2.02 19.29
N PRO A 43 -10.25 2.49 20.45
CA PRO A 43 -8.82 2.65 20.67
C PRO A 43 -8.09 1.32 20.55
N ALA A 44 -7.08 1.26 19.71
CA ALA A 44 -6.28 0.06 19.51
C ALA A 44 -4.81 0.31 19.89
N LYS A 45 -4.12 -0.74 20.37
CA LYS A 45 -2.71 -0.67 20.72
C LYS A 45 -1.86 -0.45 19.47
N ALA A 46 -0.82 0.37 19.56
CA ALA A 46 0.07 0.70 18.44
C ALA A 46 0.61 -0.52 17.66
N PRO A 47 1.03 -1.65 18.29
CA PRO A 47 1.46 -2.82 17.53
C PRO A 47 0.34 -3.46 16.69
N VAL A 48 -0.90 -3.40 17.14
CA VAL A 48 -2.07 -3.92 16.39
C VAL A 48 -2.32 -3.04 15.17
N LEU A 49 -2.32 -1.72 15.34
CA LEU A 49 -2.47 -0.77 14.23
C LEU A 49 -1.36 -0.92 13.20
N MET A 50 -0.11 -1.05 13.66
CA MET A 50 1.04 -1.27 12.78
C MET A 50 0.92 -2.58 12.00
N GLY A 51 0.53 -3.68 12.67
CA GLY A 51 0.33 -4.97 12.01
C GLY A 51 -0.77 -4.92 10.97
N HIS A 52 -1.89 -4.26 11.26
CA HIS A 52 -2.99 -4.07 10.32
C HIS A 52 -2.54 -3.24 9.10
N HIS A 53 -1.87 -2.11 9.35
CA HIS A 53 -1.37 -1.23 8.30
C HIS A 53 -0.37 -1.98 7.40
N PHE A 54 0.58 -2.68 8.00
CA PHE A 54 1.55 -3.50 7.26
C PHE A 54 0.87 -4.56 6.39
N SER A 55 -0.09 -5.31 6.93
CA SER A 55 -0.80 -6.35 6.17
C SER A 55 -1.66 -5.79 5.03
N SER A 56 -2.14 -4.57 5.17
CA SER A 56 -2.90 -3.88 4.11
C SER A 56 -2.00 -3.43 2.95
N ILE A 57 -0.74 -3.06 3.23
CA ILE A 57 0.24 -2.64 2.22
C ILE A 57 0.95 -3.84 1.58
N ALA A 58 1.30 -4.86 2.37
CA ALA A 58 2.10 -6.00 1.95
C ALA A 58 1.28 -7.01 1.10
N GLY A 59 0.69 -6.53 0.01
CA GLY A 59 0.03 -7.37 -0.99
C GLY A 59 1.00 -7.90 -2.06
N ALA A 60 0.45 -8.54 -3.09
CA ALA A 60 1.26 -9.11 -4.18
C ALA A 60 1.99 -8.03 -5.01
N GLY A 61 1.45 -6.80 -5.10
CA GLY A 61 2.08 -5.70 -5.83
C GLY A 61 3.49 -5.35 -5.33
N PRO A 62 3.69 -5.06 -4.03
CA PRO A 62 5.01 -4.80 -3.45
C PRO A 62 6.01 -5.95 -3.60
N ILE A 63 5.55 -7.18 -3.72
CA ILE A 63 6.41 -8.35 -3.92
C ILE A 63 6.75 -8.53 -5.41
N ASN A 64 5.73 -8.64 -6.26
CA ASN A 64 5.90 -8.90 -7.69
C ASN A 64 6.43 -7.70 -8.48
N GLY A 65 6.11 -6.47 -8.06
CA GLY A 65 6.53 -5.25 -8.74
C GLY A 65 8.05 -5.16 -8.90
N PRO A 66 8.84 -5.22 -7.82
CA PRO A 66 10.31 -5.21 -7.91
C PRO A 66 10.87 -6.39 -8.71
N ILE A 67 10.27 -7.58 -8.63
CA ILE A 67 10.70 -8.77 -9.38
C ILE A 67 10.51 -8.52 -10.88
N GLN A 68 9.34 -8.04 -11.30
CA GLN A 68 9.08 -7.72 -12.71
C GLN A 68 9.95 -6.56 -13.20
N ALA A 69 10.14 -5.54 -12.37
CA ALA A 69 10.98 -4.39 -12.71
C ALA A 69 12.47 -4.75 -12.83
N ALA A 70 12.90 -5.89 -12.27
CA ALA A 70 14.29 -6.34 -12.35
C ALA A 70 14.79 -6.56 -13.80
N VAL A 71 13.90 -6.71 -14.79
CA VAL A 71 14.26 -6.72 -16.22
C VAL A 71 14.93 -5.43 -16.68
N PHE A 72 14.68 -4.31 -16.00
CA PHE A 72 15.33 -3.02 -16.26
C PHE A 72 16.69 -2.87 -15.56
N GLY A 73 17.09 -3.88 -14.81
CA GLY A 73 18.31 -3.91 -14.02
C GLY A 73 18.06 -3.62 -12.52
N TRP A 74 18.92 -4.15 -11.68
CA TRP A 74 18.77 -4.08 -10.22
C TRP A 74 18.98 -2.67 -9.66
N ILE A 75 19.83 -1.83 -10.29
CA ILE A 75 20.12 -0.46 -9.83
C ILE A 75 18.90 0.44 -9.93
N PRO A 76 18.21 0.57 -11.09
CA PRO A 76 17.00 1.36 -11.20
C PRO A 76 15.91 0.92 -10.20
N VAL A 77 15.74 -0.39 -10.05
CA VAL A 77 14.74 -0.96 -9.12
C VAL A 77 15.09 -0.59 -7.67
N MET A 78 16.34 -0.78 -7.26
CA MET A 78 16.78 -0.46 -5.91
C MET A 78 16.64 1.04 -5.60
N LEU A 79 17.01 1.91 -6.54
CA LEU A 79 16.82 3.35 -6.40
C LEU A 79 15.33 3.72 -6.27
N TRP A 80 14.46 3.11 -7.09
CA TRP A 80 13.03 3.36 -7.01
C TRP A 80 12.43 2.87 -5.71
N VAL A 81 12.79 1.68 -5.22
CA VAL A 81 12.31 1.16 -3.94
C VAL A 81 12.72 2.06 -2.78
N LEU A 82 13.95 2.57 -2.78
CA LEU A 82 14.44 3.43 -1.70
C LEU A 82 13.87 4.86 -1.80
N ILE A 83 14.06 5.52 -2.93
CA ILE A 83 13.64 6.92 -3.13
C ILE A 83 12.13 7.00 -3.23
N GLY A 84 11.52 6.15 -4.04
CA GLY A 84 10.06 6.07 -4.21
C GLY A 84 9.36 5.68 -2.92
N GLY A 85 9.91 4.71 -2.18
CA GLY A 85 9.38 4.29 -0.89
C GLY A 85 9.39 5.41 0.15
N ILE A 86 10.47 6.19 0.24
CA ILE A 86 10.59 7.29 1.21
C ILE A 86 9.75 8.51 0.80
N PHE A 87 9.96 9.03 -0.42
CA PHE A 87 9.43 10.34 -0.81
C PHE A 87 8.03 10.29 -1.40
N PHE A 88 7.61 9.15 -1.95
CA PHE A 88 6.27 8.99 -2.51
C PHE A 88 5.39 8.08 -1.66
N GLY A 89 5.76 6.82 -1.46
CA GLY A 89 4.93 5.85 -0.75
C GLY A 89 4.68 6.26 0.71
N ALA A 90 5.74 6.36 1.51
CA ALA A 90 5.62 6.69 2.93
C ALA A 90 5.01 8.08 3.16
N THR A 91 5.34 9.06 2.32
CA THR A 91 4.77 10.42 2.40
C THR A 91 3.28 10.42 2.09
N HIS A 92 2.85 9.68 1.07
CA HIS A 92 1.45 9.52 0.71
C HIS A 92 0.66 8.87 1.85
N ASP A 93 1.15 7.75 2.38
CA ASP A 93 0.44 7.01 3.42
C ASP A 93 0.37 7.81 4.73
N PHE A 94 1.47 8.45 5.10
CA PHE A 94 1.50 9.32 6.26
C PHE A 94 0.56 10.53 6.08
N GLY A 95 0.51 11.13 4.88
CA GLY A 95 -0.41 12.20 4.55
C GLY A 95 -1.88 11.80 4.62
N ALA A 96 -2.21 10.61 4.12
CA ALA A 96 -3.56 10.07 4.17
C ALA A 96 -4.01 9.81 5.62
N LEU A 97 -3.15 9.21 6.45
CA LEU A 97 -3.41 9.00 7.88
C LEU A 97 -3.58 10.33 8.62
N PHE A 98 -2.69 11.28 8.38
CA PHE A 98 -2.75 12.59 9.00
C PHE A 98 -4.04 13.35 8.62
N ALA A 99 -4.40 13.35 7.34
CA ALA A 99 -5.63 13.96 6.86
C ALA A 99 -6.86 13.29 7.50
N SER A 100 -6.88 11.97 7.61
CA SER A 100 -7.96 11.24 8.25
C SER A 100 -8.08 11.59 9.73
N LEU A 101 -6.98 11.60 10.49
CA LEU A 101 -6.97 11.99 11.90
C LEU A 101 -7.51 13.40 12.12
N ARG A 102 -7.10 14.36 11.29
CA ARG A 102 -7.59 15.75 11.34
C ARG A 102 -9.06 15.92 10.97
N ASN A 103 -9.61 14.95 10.24
CA ASN A 103 -11.00 14.93 9.80
C ASN A 103 -11.80 13.82 10.49
N LYS A 104 -11.62 13.63 11.79
CA LYS A 104 -12.42 12.72 12.65
C LYS A 104 -12.39 11.26 12.17
N GLY A 105 -11.27 10.79 11.62
CA GLY A 105 -11.16 9.43 11.10
C GLY A 105 -11.90 9.18 9.78
N GLN A 106 -12.31 10.22 9.07
CA GLN A 106 -13.03 10.09 7.81
C GLN A 106 -12.17 9.53 6.68
N SER A 107 -12.83 8.88 5.72
CA SER A 107 -12.20 8.40 4.50
C SER A 107 -11.75 9.56 3.60
N ILE A 108 -10.77 9.32 2.74
CA ILE A 108 -10.29 10.33 1.77
C ILE A 108 -11.43 10.83 0.87
N GLY A 109 -12.39 9.97 0.52
CA GLY A 109 -13.57 10.38 -0.26
C GLY A 109 -14.43 11.44 0.45
N GLU A 110 -14.63 11.31 1.76
CA GLU A 110 -15.35 12.29 2.57
C GLU A 110 -14.55 13.60 2.72
N ILE A 111 -13.24 13.49 2.93
CA ILE A 111 -12.35 14.65 3.00
C ILE A 111 -12.34 15.43 1.68
N ILE A 112 -12.36 14.75 0.55
CA ILE A 112 -12.48 15.39 -0.77
C ILE A 112 -13.84 16.09 -0.91
N GLU A 113 -14.92 15.49 -0.43
CA GLU A 113 -16.24 16.13 -0.47
C GLU A 113 -16.27 17.43 0.32
N THR A 114 -15.75 17.40 1.54
CA THR A 114 -15.75 18.56 2.42
C THR A 114 -14.80 19.68 1.97
N SER A 115 -13.65 19.31 1.38
CA SER A 115 -12.60 20.25 0.97
C SER A 115 -12.79 20.81 -0.44
N ILE A 116 -13.27 20.00 -1.39
CA ILE A 116 -13.33 20.34 -2.82
C ILE A 116 -14.79 20.32 -3.33
N GLY A 117 -15.61 19.39 -2.82
CA GLY A 117 -17.01 19.28 -3.12
C GLY A 117 -17.46 17.95 -3.75
N LYS A 118 -18.77 17.78 -3.88
CA LYS A 118 -19.42 16.54 -4.31
C LYS A 118 -19.00 16.04 -5.69
N ARG A 119 -18.67 16.94 -6.62
CA ARG A 119 -18.22 16.53 -7.96
C ARG A 119 -16.86 15.84 -7.91
N ALA A 120 -15.93 16.39 -7.13
CA ALA A 120 -14.59 15.82 -6.91
C ALA A 120 -14.69 14.46 -6.22
N LYS A 121 -15.53 14.30 -5.19
CA LYS A 121 -15.80 12.99 -4.55
C LYS A 121 -16.27 11.96 -5.57
N ARG A 122 -17.25 12.29 -6.42
CA ARG A 122 -17.76 11.34 -7.43
C ARG A 122 -16.66 10.91 -8.40
N LEU A 123 -15.86 11.85 -8.89
CA LEU A 123 -14.74 11.55 -9.78
C LEU A 123 -13.72 10.64 -9.09
N PHE A 124 -13.35 10.96 -7.84
CA PHE A 124 -12.44 10.14 -7.04
C PHE A 124 -12.99 8.73 -6.82
N LEU A 125 -14.25 8.59 -6.42
CA LEU A 125 -14.87 7.27 -6.20
C LEU A 125 -14.97 6.45 -7.48
N THR A 126 -15.28 7.09 -8.62
CA THR A 126 -15.29 6.43 -9.92
C THR A 126 -13.89 5.93 -10.29
N PHE A 127 -12.88 6.78 -10.13
CA PHE A 127 -11.49 6.40 -10.36
C PHE A 127 -11.05 5.25 -9.45
N ALA A 128 -11.34 5.35 -8.15
CA ALA A 128 -11.01 4.31 -7.18
C ALA A 128 -11.70 2.98 -7.52
N TYR A 129 -12.96 3.01 -7.89
CA TYR A 129 -13.70 1.83 -8.32
C TYR A 129 -13.09 1.15 -9.56
N LEU A 130 -12.77 1.91 -10.59
CA LEU A 130 -12.11 1.39 -11.79
C LEU A 130 -10.72 0.82 -11.47
N THR A 131 -9.97 1.49 -10.61
CA THR A 131 -8.66 1.02 -10.14
C THR A 131 -8.79 -0.30 -9.39
N LEU A 132 -9.78 -0.45 -8.50
CA LEU A 132 -10.04 -1.71 -7.80
C LEU A 132 -10.37 -2.85 -8.74
N ILE A 133 -11.16 -2.61 -9.80
CA ILE A 133 -11.43 -3.62 -10.85
C ILE A 133 -10.13 -4.07 -11.52
N LEU A 134 -9.26 -3.12 -11.88
CA LEU A 134 -7.95 -3.44 -12.46
C LEU A 134 -7.07 -4.25 -11.52
N VAL A 135 -7.05 -3.91 -10.22
CA VAL A 135 -6.30 -4.65 -9.20
C VAL A 135 -6.83 -6.08 -9.09
N VAL A 136 -8.15 -6.27 -9.01
CA VAL A 136 -8.76 -7.60 -8.96
C VAL A 136 -8.45 -8.41 -10.22
N ALA A 137 -8.51 -7.79 -11.40
CA ALA A 137 -8.17 -8.44 -12.66
C ALA A 137 -6.70 -8.86 -12.71
N ALA A 138 -5.79 -8.00 -12.23
CA ALA A 138 -4.36 -8.32 -12.14
C ALA A 138 -4.10 -9.51 -11.21
N PHE A 139 -4.70 -9.52 -10.01
CA PHE A 139 -4.56 -10.64 -9.08
C PHE A 139 -5.18 -11.93 -9.63
N ALA A 140 -6.35 -11.85 -10.25
CA ALA A 140 -6.98 -13.01 -10.90
C ALA A 140 -6.07 -13.58 -11.99
N SER A 141 -5.42 -12.74 -12.79
CA SER A 141 -4.46 -13.15 -13.82
C SER A 141 -3.23 -13.83 -13.20
N ILE A 142 -2.66 -13.27 -12.13
CA ILE A 142 -1.52 -13.86 -11.42
C ILE A 142 -1.91 -15.25 -10.89
N VAL A 143 -3.04 -15.35 -10.20
CA VAL A 143 -3.54 -16.62 -9.65
C VAL A 143 -3.82 -17.62 -10.76
N ALA A 144 -4.49 -17.22 -11.85
CA ALA A 144 -4.77 -18.10 -12.98
C ALA A 144 -3.48 -18.68 -13.60
N ASN A 145 -2.43 -17.86 -13.70
CA ASN A 145 -1.14 -18.32 -14.23
C ASN A 145 -0.46 -19.38 -13.35
N THR A 146 -0.73 -19.41 -12.05
CA THR A 146 -0.18 -20.42 -11.13
C THR A 146 -0.79 -21.81 -11.37
N PHE A 147 -2.03 -21.85 -11.89
CA PHE A 147 -2.74 -23.10 -12.22
C PHE A 147 -2.61 -23.47 -13.70
N LYS A 148 -1.88 -22.70 -14.50
CA LYS A 148 -1.73 -22.96 -15.92
C LYS A 148 -0.81 -24.16 -16.16
N ALA A 149 -1.36 -25.24 -16.73
CA ALA A 149 -0.56 -26.35 -17.22
C ALA A 149 0.14 -25.95 -18.53
N THR A 150 1.40 -26.27 -18.67
CA THR A 150 2.18 -26.20 -19.92
C THR A 150 2.25 -27.58 -20.55
N TYR A 151 2.16 -27.62 -21.88
CA TYR A 151 2.16 -28.86 -22.65
C TYR A 151 3.39 -28.88 -23.55
N THR A 152 3.96 -30.06 -23.70
CA THR A 152 5.01 -30.36 -24.68
C THR A 152 4.43 -30.38 -26.10
N ALA A 153 5.29 -30.36 -27.12
CA ALA A 153 4.85 -30.35 -28.52
C ALA A 153 4.04 -31.58 -28.94
N ASP A 154 4.19 -32.68 -28.23
CA ASP A 154 3.47 -33.95 -28.37
C ASP A 154 2.15 -34.02 -27.57
N GLY A 155 1.79 -32.93 -26.90
CA GLY A 155 0.52 -32.81 -26.17
C GLY A 155 0.53 -33.36 -24.74
N ALA A 156 1.67 -33.87 -24.25
CA ALA A 156 1.81 -34.29 -22.87
C ALA A 156 2.00 -33.11 -21.93
N VAL A 157 1.59 -33.24 -20.65
CA VAL A 157 1.82 -32.19 -19.66
C VAL A 157 3.31 -32.08 -19.33
N ASP A 158 3.88 -30.90 -19.53
CA ASP A 158 5.23 -30.59 -19.05
C ASP A 158 5.16 -30.32 -17.55
N VAL A 159 5.51 -31.34 -16.75
CA VAL A 159 5.45 -31.26 -15.30
C VAL A 159 6.45 -30.24 -14.75
N ALA A 160 7.63 -30.14 -15.35
CA ALA A 160 8.68 -29.22 -14.90
C ALA A 160 8.27 -27.76 -15.12
N ALA A 161 7.81 -27.42 -16.33
CA ALA A 161 7.36 -26.09 -16.64
C ALA A 161 6.05 -25.72 -15.91
N SER A 162 5.14 -26.68 -15.72
CA SER A 162 3.90 -26.46 -14.95
C SER A 162 4.20 -26.24 -13.46
N SER A 163 5.13 -26.99 -12.88
CA SER A 163 5.53 -26.81 -11.47
C SER A 163 6.31 -25.50 -11.25
N ALA A 164 7.06 -25.03 -12.24
CA ALA A 164 7.72 -23.73 -12.19
C ALA A 164 6.70 -22.58 -12.11
N ASN A 165 5.56 -22.67 -12.82
CA ASN A 165 4.47 -21.70 -12.69
C ASN A 165 3.89 -21.67 -11.28
N ALA A 166 3.65 -22.83 -10.67
CA ALA A 166 3.14 -22.95 -9.31
C ALA A 166 4.13 -22.44 -8.25
N SER A 167 5.44 -22.71 -8.42
CA SER A 167 6.48 -22.28 -7.48
C SER A 167 6.67 -20.75 -7.46
N THR A 168 6.42 -20.08 -8.58
CA THR A 168 6.47 -18.61 -8.67
C THR A 168 5.36 -17.93 -7.84
N ALA A 169 4.29 -18.66 -7.53
CA ALA A 169 3.20 -18.15 -6.70
C ALA A 169 3.44 -18.31 -5.19
N MET A 170 4.40 -19.15 -4.81
CA MET A 170 4.70 -19.42 -3.40
C MET A 170 5.87 -18.58 -2.87
N ILE A 171 6.49 -17.77 -3.70
CA ILE A 171 7.52 -16.80 -3.34
C ILE A 171 6.89 -15.41 -3.19
#